data_2f0b8f3b164336299377d2c80c1d3668
#
_entry.id   2f0b8f3b164336299377d2c80c1d3668
#
_cell.length_a   1.000
_cell.length_b   1.000
_cell.length_c   1.000
_cell.angle_alpha   90.00
_cell.angle_beta   90.00
_cell.angle_gamma   90.00
#
_symmetry.space_group_name_H-M   'P 1'
#
loop_
_entity.id
_entity.type
_entity.pdbx_description
1 polymer ?
#
loop_
_entity_poly.entity_id
_entity_poly.type
_entity_poly.pdbx_seq_one_letter_code
_entity_poly.pdbx_strand_id
1 'polypeptide(L)'
;KTAATAAAAGAVAPYVVTGFPAVHAADPVTLRIAGTGVNAFNELAQKAKEDLGFNIQYITLTSDDVVKRAVTQPNSFDMLDSEYWMLAKIVPSGNLLGMDAKKIKAYDKIVPIFTKGTLPNGKAMSRQGTAPIKVAYLEEQKSKKFAAEPSQWMTVLPTVYNADTLGIRPDLSKRPITTWADLLSSEFKGKSAILNIPSIGIMDAAMVCEAMGEVKYGDKGNMTKEEIDKTIAVLTQAKKDGQFRAFWKEFNESVNLMASGEVVIQSMWSPAVTAVRQRGVPCVYQPLKEGYRAWASGLGLPSHLSGKQLDAAYEFINWYLSGWA
;
A
#
# COMPACT_ATOMS: atom_id res chain seq x y z
N LYS A 1 -24.15 95.80 0.92
CA LYS A 1 -22.96 95.85 0.11
C LYS A 1 -22.05 94.71 0.58
N THR A 2 -22.16 93.51 0.04
CA THR A 2 -21.32 92.40 0.33
C THR A 2 -21.02 91.69 -0.97
N ALA A 3 -19.74 91.61 -1.33
CA ALA A 3 -19.24 90.97 -2.51
C ALA A 3 -19.20 89.46 -2.26
N ALA A 4 -19.76 88.68 -3.19
CA ALA A 4 -19.65 87.22 -3.16
C ALA A 4 -18.48 86.82 -4.06
N THR A 5 -17.53 86.17 -3.41
CA THR A 5 -16.41 85.50 -4.10
C THR A 5 -16.81 84.08 -4.52
N ALA A 6 -16.84 83.82 -5.83
CA ALA A 6 -17.11 82.51 -6.34
C ALA A 6 -15.81 81.70 -6.30
N ALA A 7 -15.82 80.59 -5.59
CA ALA A 7 -14.77 79.63 -5.60
C ALA A 7 -15.04 78.59 -6.68
N ALA A 8 -14.14 78.49 -7.67
CA ALA A 8 -14.18 77.47 -8.70
C ALA A 8 -13.74 76.11 -8.08
N ALA A 9 -14.66 75.17 -7.98
CA ALA A 9 -14.32 73.80 -7.64
C ALA A 9 -13.86 73.05 -8.88
N GLY A 10 -12.56 72.77 -8.98
CA GLY A 10 -12.02 71.91 -10.00
C GLY A 10 -12.43 70.46 -9.75
N ALA A 11 -13.20 69.90 -10.65
CA ALA A 11 -13.56 68.49 -10.63
C ALA A 11 -12.33 67.64 -11.00
N VAL A 12 -11.76 66.96 -10.02
CA VAL A 12 -10.76 65.88 -10.26
C VAL A 12 -11.55 64.63 -10.67
N ALA A 13 -11.52 64.28 -11.93
CA ALA A 13 -12.08 63.04 -12.41
C ALA A 13 -11.27 61.86 -11.82
N PRO A 14 -11.93 60.84 -11.25
CA PRO A 14 -11.21 59.67 -10.77
C PRO A 14 -10.65 58.93 -11.99
N TYR A 15 -9.32 58.78 -12.02
CA TYR A 15 -8.67 57.84 -12.93
C TYR A 15 -9.08 56.42 -12.56
N VAL A 16 -10.01 55.84 -13.30
CA VAL A 16 -10.26 54.40 -13.25
C VAL A 16 -9.10 53.72 -13.93
N VAL A 17 -8.21 53.11 -13.12
CA VAL A 17 -7.18 52.21 -13.66
C VAL A 17 -7.89 50.92 -14.04
N THR A 18 -8.40 50.90 -15.29
CA THR A 18 -8.88 49.67 -15.91
C THR A 18 -7.68 48.96 -16.53
N GLY A 19 -7.31 47.80 -16.00
CA GLY A 19 -6.41 46.89 -16.72
C GLY A 19 -5.19 46.42 -16.00
N PHE A 20 -5.33 45.90 -14.77
CA PHE A 20 -4.48 44.78 -14.41
C PHE A 20 -5.18 43.52 -14.90
N PRO A 21 -4.55 42.73 -15.79
CA PRO A 21 -5.09 41.40 -16.04
C PRO A 21 -5.11 40.71 -14.66
N ALA A 22 -6.31 40.30 -14.25
CA ALA A 22 -6.43 39.40 -13.12
C ALA A 22 -5.56 38.19 -13.46
N VAL A 23 -4.39 38.05 -12.82
CA VAL A 23 -3.64 36.82 -12.84
C VAL A 23 -4.54 35.87 -12.10
N HIS A 24 -5.39 35.16 -12.84
CA HIS A 24 -6.04 33.97 -12.30
C HIS A 24 -4.88 33.02 -11.97
N ALA A 25 -4.51 32.96 -10.71
CA ALA A 25 -3.67 31.87 -10.24
C ALA A 25 -4.39 30.60 -10.72
N ALA A 26 -3.76 29.87 -11.62
CA ALA A 26 -4.34 28.60 -12.09
C ALA A 26 -4.68 27.78 -10.87
N ASP A 27 -5.90 27.20 -10.84
CA ASP A 27 -6.31 26.38 -9.73
C ASP A 27 -5.22 25.36 -9.41
N PRO A 28 -4.87 25.19 -8.12
CA PRO A 28 -3.80 24.29 -7.75
C PRO A 28 -4.14 22.86 -8.23
N VAL A 29 -3.14 22.18 -8.77
CA VAL A 29 -3.32 20.81 -9.23
C VAL A 29 -3.80 19.96 -8.04
N THR A 30 -4.82 19.14 -8.28
CA THR A 30 -5.28 18.13 -7.33
C THR A 30 -4.94 16.75 -7.88
N LEU A 31 -4.19 15.97 -7.13
CA LEU A 31 -3.90 14.56 -7.43
C LEU A 31 -4.78 13.68 -6.53
N ARG A 32 -5.67 12.92 -7.15
CA ARG A 32 -6.52 11.93 -6.48
C ARG A 32 -5.78 10.60 -6.45
N ILE A 33 -5.46 10.10 -5.26
CA ILE A 33 -4.71 8.86 -5.07
C ILE A 33 -5.66 7.79 -4.53
N ALA A 34 -5.95 6.76 -5.33
CA ALA A 34 -6.77 5.63 -4.92
C ALA A 34 -5.89 4.50 -4.39
N GLY A 35 -6.19 3.97 -3.20
CA GLY A 35 -5.39 2.91 -2.59
C GLY A 35 -5.99 2.36 -1.31
N THR A 36 -5.26 1.48 -0.63
CA THR A 36 -5.71 0.83 0.62
C THR A 36 -5.56 1.71 1.87
N GLY A 37 -5.03 2.90 1.73
CA GLY A 37 -4.79 3.82 2.85
C GLY A 37 -3.45 3.61 3.56
N VAL A 38 -2.63 2.65 3.14
CA VAL A 38 -1.30 2.40 3.75
C VAL A 38 -0.39 3.62 3.67
N ASN A 39 -0.49 4.40 2.58
CA ASN A 39 0.28 5.63 2.36
C ASN A 39 -0.59 6.90 2.48
N ALA A 40 -1.81 6.80 3.02
CA ALA A 40 -2.76 7.91 3.09
C ALA A 40 -2.62 8.69 4.42
N PHE A 41 -1.56 9.47 4.54
CA PHE A 41 -1.31 10.30 5.72
C PHE A 41 -1.64 11.76 5.44
N ASN A 42 -2.40 12.39 6.34
CA ASN A 42 -2.76 13.81 6.24
C ASN A 42 -1.52 14.71 6.27
N GLU A 43 -0.52 14.35 7.06
CA GLU A 43 0.74 15.06 7.18
C GLU A 43 1.50 15.08 5.84
N LEU A 44 1.47 13.95 5.10
CA LEU A 44 2.07 13.84 3.78
C LEU A 44 1.33 14.75 2.77
N ALA A 45 0.00 14.73 2.80
CA ALA A 45 -0.82 15.60 1.94
C ALA A 45 -0.58 17.09 2.23
N GLN A 46 -0.49 17.46 3.51
CA GLN A 46 -0.19 18.83 3.93
C GLN A 46 1.21 19.25 3.48
N LYS A 47 2.21 18.43 3.69
CA LYS A 47 3.60 18.71 3.30
C LYS A 47 3.77 18.80 1.79
N ALA A 48 3.12 17.94 1.01
CA ALA A 48 3.11 18.03 -0.43
C ALA A 48 2.47 19.35 -0.92
N LYS A 49 1.42 19.82 -0.25
CA LYS A 49 0.80 21.11 -0.55
C LYS A 49 1.75 22.28 -0.25
N GLU A 50 2.48 22.24 0.86
CA GLU A 50 3.46 23.25 1.23
C GLU A 50 4.63 23.31 0.24
N ASP A 51 5.16 22.16 -0.15
CA ASP A 51 6.38 22.08 -0.96
C ASP A 51 6.14 22.19 -2.46
N LEU A 52 5.00 21.66 -2.96
CA LEU A 52 4.68 21.54 -4.40
C LEU A 52 3.51 22.43 -4.84
N GLY A 53 2.71 22.94 -3.89
CA GLY A 53 1.47 23.64 -4.21
C GLY A 53 0.33 22.74 -4.68
N PHE A 54 0.47 21.41 -4.60
CA PHE A 54 -0.55 20.45 -5.02
C PHE A 54 -1.51 20.11 -3.89
N ASN A 55 -2.77 19.86 -4.23
CA ASN A 55 -3.70 19.22 -3.30
C ASN A 55 -3.64 17.71 -3.51
N ILE A 56 -3.48 16.95 -2.43
CA ILE A 56 -3.57 15.49 -2.45
C ILE A 56 -4.91 15.08 -1.85
N GLN A 57 -5.66 14.27 -2.59
CA GLN A 57 -6.93 13.70 -2.15
C GLN A 57 -6.84 12.18 -2.14
N TYR A 58 -6.90 11.57 -0.96
CA TYR A 58 -6.91 10.12 -0.84
C TYR A 58 -8.32 9.55 -1.05
N ILE A 59 -8.39 8.45 -1.79
CA ILE A 59 -9.59 7.62 -2.00
C ILE A 59 -9.27 6.25 -1.40
N THR A 60 -9.56 6.10 -0.10
CA THR A 60 -9.28 4.88 0.64
C THR A 60 -10.32 3.79 0.33
N LEU A 61 -9.85 2.60 -0.02
CA LEU A 61 -10.64 1.47 -0.48
C LEU A 61 -10.15 0.17 0.17
N THR A 62 -10.96 -0.87 0.14
CA THR A 62 -10.48 -2.24 0.42
C THR A 62 -9.57 -2.73 -0.70
N SER A 63 -8.70 -3.70 -0.43
CA SER A 63 -7.76 -4.23 -1.46
C SER A 63 -8.47 -4.71 -2.73
N ASP A 64 -9.61 -5.39 -2.59
CA ASP A 64 -10.39 -5.87 -3.74
C ASP A 64 -11.07 -4.72 -4.50
N ASP A 65 -11.51 -3.66 -3.80
CA ASP A 65 -12.10 -2.48 -4.43
C ASP A 65 -11.04 -1.62 -5.15
N VAL A 66 -9.80 -1.59 -4.69
CA VAL A 66 -8.67 -0.97 -5.42
C VAL A 66 -8.53 -1.63 -6.79
N VAL A 67 -8.43 -2.96 -6.82
CA VAL A 67 -8.32 -3.72 -8.08
C VAL A 67 -9.54 -3.46 -8.97
N LYS A 68 -10.76 -3.59 -8.41
CA LYS A 68 -12.00 -3.38 -9.14
C LYS A 68 -12.04 -1.98 -9.76
N ARG A 69 -11.73 -0.95 -8.97
CA ARG A 69 -11.74 0.46 -9.45
C ARG A 69 -10.68 0.68 -10.52
N ALA A 70 -9.45 0.19 -10.33
CA ALA A 70 -8.37 0.33 -11.31
C ALA A 70 -8.73 -0.32 -12.66
N VAL A 71 -9.43 -1.47 -12.63
CA VAL A 71 -9.84 -2.19 -13.85
C VAL A 71 -11.08 -1.57 -14.50
N THR A 72 -12.09 -1.13 -13.72
CA THR A 72 -13.39 -0.73 -14.27
C THR A 72 -13.63 0.77 -14.33
N GLN A 73 -12.91 1.57 -13.54
CA GLN A 73 -13.10 3.01 -13.40
C GLN A 73 -11.76 3.79 -13.37
N PRO A 74 -10.83 3.55 -14.32
CA PRO A 74 -9.48 4.11 -14.26
C PRO A 74 -9.47 5.65 -14.24
N ASN A 75 -10.46 6.31 -14.82
CA ASN A 75 -10.55 7.79 -14.90
C ASN A 75 -11.01 8.45 -13.59
N SER A 76 -11.33 7.65 -12.55
CA SER A 76 -11.82 8.18 -11.28
C SER A 76 -10.72 8.60 -10.30
N PHE A 77 -9.44 8.44 -10.67
CA PHE A 77 -8.27 8.81 -9.88
C PHE A 77 -7.10 9.19 -10.81
N ASP A 78 -6.08 9.85 -10.26
CA ASP A 78 -4.91 10.35 -10.99
C ASP A 78 -3.64 9.56 -10.66
N MET A 79 -3.59 8.90 -9.51
CA MET A 79 -2.54 7.97 -9.12
C MET A 79 -3.15 6.76 -8.42
N LEU A 80 -2.49 5.62 -8.52
CA LEU A 80 -2.91 4.37 -7.90
C LEU A 80 -1.86 3.91 -6.88
N ASP A 81 -2.22 3.86 -5.60
CA ASP A 81 -1.43 3.17 -4.58
C ASP A 81 -1.87 1.72 -4.50
N SER A 82 -1.09 0.83 -5.09
CA SER A 82 -1.45 -0.58 -5.23
C SER A 82 -0.37 -1.51 -4.68
N GLU A 83 -0.80 -2.60 -4.08
CA GLU A 83 0.11 -3.69 -3.75
C GLU A 83 0.57 -4.44 -5.01
N TYR A 84 1.78 -5.00 -4.99
CA TYR A 84 2.39 -5.65 -6.16
C TYR A 84 1.55 -6.83 -6.69
N TRP A 85 0.85 -7.56 -5.84
CA TRP A 85 -0.02 -8.65 -6.28
C TRP A 85 -1.22 -8.18 -7.11
N MET A 86 -1.69 -6.96 -6.89
CA MET A 86 -2.81 -6.37 -7.65
C MET A 86 -2.42 -6.14 -9.12
N LEU A 87 -1.13 -5.88 -9.40
CA LEU A 87 -0.63 -5.60 -10.74
C LEU A 87 -0.92 -6.75 -11.71
N ALA A 88 -0.92 -8.00 -11.24
CA ALA A 88 -1.27 -9.16 -12.06
C ALA A 88 -2.67 -9.09 -12.68
N LYS A 89 -3.59 -8.31 -12.08
CA LYS A 89 -4.95 -8.05 -12.59
C LYS A 89 -5.05 -6.70 -13.31
N ILE A 90 -4.31 -5.70 -12.84
CA ILE A 90 -4.41 -4.32 -13.34
C ILE A 90 -3.70 -4.16 -14.69
N VAL A 91 -2.48 -4.68 -14.84
CA VAL A 91 -1.70 -4.55 -16.08
C VAL A 91 -2.41 -5.16 -17.29
N PRO A 92 -2.97 -6.38 -17.24
CA PRO A 92 -3.71 -6.95 -18.37
C PRO A 92 -4.94 -6.15 -18.80
N SER A 93 -5.52 -5.32 -17.92
CA SER A 93 -6.63 -4.44 -18.29
C SER A 93 -6.22 -3.31 -19.26
N GLY A 94 -4.94 -2.94 -19.29
CA GLY A 94 -4.40 -1.83 -20.08
C GLY A 94 -4.62 -0.46 -19.43
N ASN A 95 -5.04 -0.41 -18.18
CA ASN A 95 -5.35 0.82 -17.46
C ASN A 95 -4.16 1.40 -16.68
N LEU A 96 -2.97 0.78 -16.78
CA LEU A 96 -1.75 1.29 -16.19
C LEU A 96 -0.80 1.84 -17.27
N LEU A 97 -0.25 3.02 -17.03
CA LEU A 97 0.79 3.64 -17.84
C LEU A 97 2.16 3.26 -17.28
N GLY A 98 3.04 2.74 -18.12
CA GLY A 98 4.44 2.53 -17.75
C GLY A 98 5.11 3.85 -17.38
N MET A 99 5.62 3.93 -16.19
CA MET A 99 6.34 5.08 -15.67
C MET A 99 7.75 5.10 -16.26
N ASP A 100 8.14 6.21 -16.89
CA ASP A 100 9.47 6.36 -17.45
C ASP A 100 10.53 6.46 -16.33
N ALA A 101 11.32 5.41 -16.15
CA ALA A 101 12.38 5.36 -15.15
C ALA A 101 13.39 6.50 -15.28
N LYS A 102 13.61 7.05 -16.49
CA LYS A 102 14.50 8.19 -16.73
C LYS A 102 13.98 9.49 -16.13
N LYS A 103 12.68 9.59 -15.85
CA LYS A 103 12.06 10.75 -15.18
C LYS A 103 12.10 10.64 -13.65
N ILE A 104 12.55 9.53 -13.10
CA ILE A 104 12.68 9.32 -11.66
C ILE A 104 14.09 9.69 -11.22
N LYS A 105 14.26 10.86 -10.63
CA LYS A 105 15.58 11.44 -10.27
C LYS A 105 16.40 10.55 -9.32
N ALA A 106 15.72 9.83 -8.42
CA ALA A 106 16.36 8.95 -7.43
C ALA A 106 16.27 7.47 -7.80
N TYR A 107 16.07 7.13 -9.09
CA TYR A 107 15.89 5.74 -9.53
C TYR A 107 17.01 4.81 -9.04
N ASP A 108 18.27 5.24 -9.15
CA ASP A 108 19.43 4.43 -8.75
C ASP A 108 19.54 4.22 -7.23
N LYS A 109 18.76 4.97 -6.43
CA LYS A 109 18.69 4.85 -4.98
C LYS A 109 17.56 3.91 -4.53
N ILE A 110 16.68 3.49 -5.44
CA ILE A 110 15.63 2.51 -5.13
C ILE A 110 16.28 1.19 -4.75
N VAL A 111 15.82 0.61 -3.66
CA VAL A 111 16.34 -0.67 -3.14
C VAL A 111 16.31 -1.74 -4.25
N PRO A 112 17.41 -2.48 -4.49
CA PRO A 112 17.55 -3.41 -5.62
C PRO A 112 16.50 -4.51 -5.69
N ILE A 113 15.80 -4.80 -4.60
CA ILE A 113 14.65 -5.70 -4.55
C ILE A 113 13.62 -5.37 -5.64
N PHE A 114 13.37 -4.05 -5.86
CA PHE A 114 12.34 -3.55 -6.77
C PHE A 114 12.82 -3.29 -8.18
N THR A 115 14.14 -3.13 -8.37
CA THR A 115 14.70 -2.78 -9.68
C THR A 115 15.49 -3.90 -10.33
N LYS A 116 16.07 -4.81 -9.50
CA LYS A 116 16.96 -5.89 -9.97
C LYS A 116 16.55 -7.27 -9.46
N GLY A 117 15.60 -7.36 -8.53
CA GLY A 117 15.20 -8.63 -7.90
C GLY A 117 16.30 -9.24 -7.01
N THR A 118 17.15 -8.41 -6.44
CA THR A 118 18.24 -8.84 -5.56
C THR A 118 18.18 -8.12 -4.21
N LEU A 119 18.71 -8.76 -3.19
CA LEU A 119 19.02 -8.09 -1.93
C LEU A 119 20.18 -7.08 -2.13
N PRO A 120 20.40 -6.14 -1.19
CA PRO A 120 21.52 -5.18 -1.28
C PRO A 120 22.90 -5.87 -1.35
N ASN A 121 23.05 -7.09 -0.82
CA ASN A 121 24.27 -7.90 -0.91
C ASN A 121 24.39 -8.68 -2.24
N GLY A 122 23.50 -8.45 -3.22
CA GLY A 122 23.51 -9.10 -4.52
C GLY A 122 22.85 -10.48 -4.58
N LYS A 123 22.42 -11.07 -3.45
CA LYS A 123 21.72 -12.36 -3.45
C LYS A 123 20.36 -12.22 -4.11
N ALA A 124 20.03 -13.14 -5.01
CA ALA A 124 18.73 -13.18 -5.68
C ALA A 124 17.58 -13.37 -4.67
N MET A 125 16.50 -12.63 -4.89
CA MET A 125 15.25 -12.77 -4.16
C MET A 125 14.47 -14.00 -4.62
N SER A 126 13.58 -14.50 -3.75
CA SER A 126 12.55 -15.45 -4.16
C SER A 126 11.70 -14.86 -5.29
N ARG A 127 11.34 -15.70 -6.26
CA ARG A 127 10.44 -15.33 -7.37
C ARG A 127 9.02 -15.93 -7.18
N GLN A 128 8.64 -16.27 -5.97
CA GLN A 128 7.28 -16.75 -5.68
C GLN A 128 6.24 -15.64 -5.84
N GLY A 129 5.04 -16.00 -6.28
CA GLY A 129 3.92 -15.10 -6.47
C GLY A 129 4.24 -13.95 -7.41
N THR A 130 3.84 -12.77 -6.98
CA THR A 130 4.13 -11.49 -7.63
C THR A 130 5.36 -10.82 -7.01
N ALA A 131 6.45 -11.58 -6.87
CA ALA A 131 7.73 -11.02 -6.46
C ALA A 131 8.03 -9.75 -7.28
N PRO A 132 8.51 -8.64 -6.66
CA PRO A 132 8.59 -7.34 -7.31
C PRO A 132 9.16 -7.39 -8.72
N ILE A 133 10.28 -8.07 -8.93
CA ILE A 133 10.94 -8.12 -10.24
C ILE A 133 10.09 -8.78 -11.35
N LYS A 134 9.12 -9.63 -11.01
CA LYS A 134 8.23 -10.27 -12.00
C LYS A 134 7.18 -9.31 -12.55
N VAL A 135 6.87 -8.24 -11.82
CA VAL A 135 5.80 -7.31 -12.13
C VAL A 135 6.25 -5.84 -12.13
N ALA A 136 7.54 -5.59 -11.92
CA ALA A 136 8.10 -4.23 -11.80
C ALA A 136 8.12 -3.46 -13.11
N TYR A 137 8.14 -4.13 -14.27
CA TYR A 137 8.32 -3.49 -15.56
C TYR A 137 7.32 -3.96 -16.60
N LEU A 138 6.97 -3.06 -17.53
CA LEU A 138 6.22 -3.36 -18.74
C LEU A 138 7.17 -3.50 -19.94
N GLU A 139 6.76 -4.26 -20.95
CA GLU A 139 7.51 -4.37 -22.22
C GLU A 139 7.62 -3.00 -22.92
N GLU A 140 6.52 -2.21 -22.90
CA GLU A 140 6.40 -0.87 -23.46
C GLU A 140 5.51 -0.01 -22.55
N GLN A 141 5.50 1.30 -22.75
CA GLN A 141 4.78 2.25 -21.89
C GLN A 141 3.28 1.93 -21.72
N LYS A 142 2.63 1.41 -22.74
CA LYS A 142 1.20 1.06 -22.74
C LYS A 142 0.96 -0.44 -22.90
N SER A 143 1.98 -1.26 -22.59
CA SER A 143 1.86 -2.71 -22.69
C SER A 143 0.89 -3.26 -21.65
N LYS A 144 0.19 -4.33 -22.02
CA LYS A 144 -0.63 -5.16 -21.13
C LYS A 144 0.15 -6.36 -20.57
N LYS A 145 1.46 -6.38 -20.80
CA LYS A 145 2.34 -7.47 -20.42
C LYS A 145 3.53 -6.94 -19.63
N PHE A 146 3.92 -7.75 -18.66
CA PHE A 146 5.16 -7.51 -17.92
C PHE A 146 6.37 -7.87 -18.79
N ALA A 147 7.42 -7.06 -18.67
CA ALA A 147 8.72 -7.39 -19.23
C ALA A 147 9.37 -8.52 -18.43
N ALA A 148 10.05 -9.44 -19.14
CA ALA A 148 10.80 -10.53 -18.51
C ALA A 148 12.05 -10.02 -17.76
N GLU A 149 12.63 -8.93 -18.26
CA GLU A 149 13.81 -8.25 -17.71
C GLU A 149 13.52 -6.77 -17.46
N PRO A 150 14.34 -6.09 -16.65
CA PRO A 150 14.18 -4.64 -16.42
C PRO A 150 14.12 -3.84 -17.72
N SER A 151 13.11 -3.02 -17.86
CA SER A 151 12.89 -2.12 -18.98
C SER A 151 12.89 -0.65 -18.51
N GLN A 152 12.70 0.29 -19.44
CA GLN A 152 12.51 1.71 -19.11
C GLN A 152 11.16 1.97 -18.40
N TRP A 153 10.18 1.06 -18.49
CA TRP A 153 8.79 1.31 -18.14
C TRP A 153 8.41 0.62 -16.82
N MET A 154 8.56 1.30 -15.70
CA MET A 154 8.14 0.78 -14.40
C MET A 154 6.62 0.72 -14.28
N THR A 155 6.10 -0.29 -13.63
CA THR A 155 4.66 -0.41 -13.31
C THR A 155 4.25 0.53 -12.19
N VAL A 156 5.01 0.53 -11.10
CA VAL A 156 4.79 1.37 -9.92
C VAL A 156 6.11 1.82 -9.32
N LEU A 157 6.12 3.03 -8.73
CA LEU A 157 7.19 3.44 -7.84
C LEU A 157 7.02 2.73 -6.50
N PRO A 158 7.97 1.95 -5.99
CA PRO A 158 7.86 1.35 -4.66
C PRO A 158 7.82 2.43 -3.57
N THR A 159 6.87 2.33 -2.66
CA THR A 159 6.67 3.26 -1.55
C THR A 159 6.89 2.62 -0.20
N VAL A 160 6.36 1.43 -0.01
CA VAL A 160 6.49 0.70 1.24
C VAL A 160 6.65 -0.80 0.97
N TYR A 161 7.44 -1.45 1.79
CA TYR A 161 7.47 -2.91 1.88
C TYR A 161 7.54 -3.33 3.34
N ASN A 162 6.99 -4.48 3.62
CA ASN A 162 6.98 -5.06 4.94
C ASN A 162 6.96 -6.59 4.85
N ALA A 163 7.07 -7.21 6.01
CA ALA A 163 7.04 -8.66 6.12
C ALA A 163 6.13 -9.02 7.30
N ASP A 164 5.07 -9.77 7.03
CA ASP A 164 4.06 -10.14 8.01
C ASP A 164 4.38 -11.49 8.67
N THR A 165 4.03 -11.61 9.94
CA THR A 165 4.26 -12.78 10.78
C THR A 165 3.21 -12.88 11.90
N LEU A 166 3.45 -13.72 12.88
CA LEU A 166 2.59 -13.84 14.05
C LEU A 166 2.90 -12.75 15.09
N GLY A 167 1.84 -12.10 15.57
CA GLY A 167 1.84 -11.33 16.79
C GLY A 167 1.54 -12.25 17.98
N ILE A 168 2.26 -12.10 19.08
CA ILE A 168 2.09 -12.89 20.29
C ILE A 168 2.05 -12.05 21.56
N ARG A 169 1.32 -12.55 22.54
CA ARG A 169 1.34 -12.11 23.95
C ARG A 169 2.32 -12.97 24.72
N PRO A 170 3.58 -12.51 24.89
CA PRO A 170 4.62 -13.31 25.57
C PRO A 170 4.31 -13.55 27.05
N ASP A 171 3.53 -12.68 27.67
CA ASP A 171 3.07 -12.77 29.04
C ASP A 171 1.97 -13.83 29.26
N LEU A 172 1.29 -14.23 28.19
CA LEU A 172 0.22 -15.25 28.21
C LEU A 172 0.65 -16.58 27.55
N SER A 173 1.80 -16.60 26.88
CA SER A 173 2.36 -17.83 26.31
C SER A 173 3.27 -18.52 27.32
N LYS A 174 3.08 -19.83 27.51
CA LYS A 174 3.88 -20.63 28.46
C LYS A 174 5.22 -21.09 27.90
N ARG A 175 5.44 -20.92 26.58
CA ARG A 175 6.66 -21.34 25.89
C ARG A 175 7.00 -20.36 24.76
N PRO A 176 8.22 -20.39 24.24
CA PRO A 176 8.59 -19.69 23.04
C PRO A 176 7.76 -20.15 21.83
N ILE A 177 7.33 -19.19 21.01
CA ILE A 177 6.70 -19.42 19.70
C ILE A 177 7.80 -19.31 18.65
N THR A 178 7.97 -20.33 17.81
CA THR A 178 9.12 -20.40 16.88
C THR A 178 8.75 -20.79 15.46
N THR A 179 7.48 -21.14 15.22
CA THR A 179 7.00 -21.65 13.93
C THR A 179 5.59 -21.15 13.65
N TRP A 180 5.24 -20.97 12.36
CA TRP A 180 3.87 -20.68 11.96
C TRP A 180 2.88 -21.77 12.39
N ALA A 181 3.32 -23.03 12.52
CA ALA A 181 2.49 -24.13 13.00
C ALA A 181 1.92 -23.89 14.40
N ASP A 182 2.58 -23.06 15.21
CA ASP A 182 2.12 -22.74 16.57
C ASP A 182 0.74 -22.07 16.58
N LEU A 183 0.31 -21.41 15.50
CA LEU A 183 -1.03 -20.81 15.37
C LEU A 183 -2.16 -21.86 15.56
N LEU A 184 -1.92 -23.09 15.13
CA LEU A 184 -2.88 -24.22 15.26
C LEU A 184 -2.51 -25.21 16.35
N SER A 185 -1.52 -24.90 17.21
CA SER A 185 -1.21 -25.73 18.37
C SER A 185 -2.39 -25.81 19.33
N SER A 186 -2.65 -27.01 19.86
CA SER A 186 -3.73 -27.26 20.83
C SER A 186 -3.61 -26.42 22.11
N GLU A 187 -2.41 -25.98 22.45
CA GLU A 187 -2.16 -25.06 23.57
C GLU A 187 -2.91 -23.74 23.42
N PHE A 188 -3.09 -23.27 22.17
CA PHE A 188 -3.77 -22.01 21.86
C PHE A 188 -5.21 -22.20 21.38
N LYS A 189 -5.80 -23.36 21.63
CA LYS A 189 -7.20 -23.63 21.30
C LYS A 189 -8.12 -22.60 21.95
N GLY A 190 -8.96 -21.95 21.12
CA GLY A 190 -9.83 -20.86 21.53
C GLY A 190 -9.12 -19.54 21.88
N LYS A 191 -7.81 -19.42 21.57
CA LYS A 191 -6.97 -18.24 21.86
C LYS A 191 -6.16 -17.77 20.64
N SER A 192 -6.41 -18.32 19.47
CA SER A 192 -5.78 -17.90 18.22
C SER A 192 -6.73 -17.14 17.32
N ALA A 193 -6.21 -16.29 16.42
CA ALA A 193 -6.95 -15.61 15.37
C ALA A 193 -6.15 -15.54 14.07
N ILE A 194 -6.84 -15.44 12.96
CA ILE A 194 -6.24 -15.29 11.63
C ILE A 194 -6.97 -14.23 10.82
N LEU A 195 -6.24 -13.58 9.93
CA LEU A 195 -6.76 -12.60 9.00
C LEU A 195 -7.80 -13.22 8.04
N ASN A 196 -8.98 -12.60 7.96
CA ASN A 196 -10.09 -13.03 7.12
C ASN A 196 -10.27 -12.09 5.91
N ILE A 197 -9.20 -11.85 5.18
CA ILE A 197 -9.20 -11.26 3.84
C ILE A 197 -8.73 -12.36 2.90
N PRO A 198 -9.58 -12.95 2.04
CA PRO A 198 -9.27 -14.17 1.30
C PRO A 198 -7.97 -14.09 0.49
N SER A 199 -7.72 -12.97 -0.20
CA SER A 199 -6.53 -12.76 -1.03
C SER A 199 -5.21 -12.69 -0.24
N ILE A 200 -5.26 -12.43 1.07
CA ILE A 200 -4.09 -12.28 1.95
C ILE A 200 -4.06 -13.40 2.98
N GLY A 201 -5.17 -13.64 3.69
CA GLY A 201 -5.24 -14.63 4.76
C GLY A 201 -4.97 -16.06 4.32
N ILE A 202 -5.28 -16.39 3.05
CA ILE A 202 -4.93 -17.70 2.48
C ILE A 202 -3.41 -17.93 2.45
N MET A 203 -2.59 -16.90 2.27
CA MET A 203 -1.14 -17.04 2.31
C MET A 203 -0.62 -17.21 3.74
N ASP A 204 -1.22 -16.54 4.74
CA ASP A 204 -0.91 -16.79 6.15
C ASP A 204 -1.24 -18.24 6.52
N ALA A 205 -2.42 -18.73 6.07
CA ALA A 205 -2.82 -20.11 6.24
C ALA A 205 -1.86 -21.10 5.55
N ALA A 206 -1.36 -20.77 4.37
CA ALA A 206 -0.38 -21.58 3.66
C ALA A 206 0.95 -21.68 4.43
N MET A 207 1.41 -20.58 5.07
CA MET A 207 2.58 -20.62 5.94
C MET A 207 2.37 -21.60 7.11
N VAL A 208 1.16 -21.61 7.70
CA VAL A 208 0.82 -22.53 8.79
C VAL A 208 0.78 -23.98 8.30
N CYS A 209 0.05 -24.26 7.19
CA CYS A 209 -0.11 -25.62 6.68
C CYS A 209 1.22 -26.23 6.21
N GLU A 210 2.11 -25.42 5.61
CA GLU A 210 3.44 -25.87 5.23
C GLU A 210 4.31 -26.17 6.45
N ALA A 211 4.26 -25.29 7.47
CA ALA A 211 4.99 -25.48 8.72
C ALA A 211 4.55 -26.74 9.51
N MET A 212 3.26 -27.10 9.38
CA MET A 212 2.71 -28.35 9.93
C MET A 212 3.08 -29.59 9.11
N GLY A 213 3.53 -29.42 7.88
CA GLY A 213 3.77 -30.53 6.93
C GLY A 213 2.50 -31.07 6.27
N GLU A 214 1.35 -30.40 6.43
CA GLU A 214 0.06 -30.85 5.88
C GLU A 214 -0.06 -30.58 4.38
N VAL A 215 0.54 -29.50 3.88
CA VAL A 215 0.52 -29.13 2.47
C VAL A 215 1.92 -28.68 2.04
N LYS A 216 2.34 -29.19 0.88
CA LYS A 216 3.54 -28.70 0.20
C LYS A 216 3.11 -27.82 -0.97
N TYR A 217 3.64 -26.61 -1.03
CA TYR A 217 3.31 -25.64 -2.07
C TYR A 217 4.42 -25.52 -3.10
N GLY A 218 4.03 -25.45 -4.37
CA GLY A 218 4.93 -25.06 -5.44
C GLY A 218 5.26 -23.56 -5.37
N ASP A 219 4.23 -22.75 -5.22
CA ASP A 219 4.31 -21.29 -5.06
C ASP A 219 3.13 -20.80 -4.20
N LYS A 220 3.39 -20.42 -2.93
CA LYS A 220 2.34 -19.92 -2.01
C LYS A 220 1.66 -18.63 -2.48
N GLY A 221 2.30 -17.86 -3.35
CA GLY A 221 1.71 -16.67 -3.96
C GLY A 221 0.96 -16.94 -5.27
N ASN A 222 0.98 -18.20 -5.77
CA ASN A 222 0.28 -18.65 -6.97
C ASN A 222 -0.16 -20.11 -6.81
N MET A 223 -0.98 -20.36 -5.79
CA MET A 223 -1.43 -21.70 -5.43
C MET A 223 -2.33 -22.31 -6.49
N THR A 224 -2.17 -23.61 -6.69
CA THR A 224 -3.11 -24.42 -7.47
C THR A 224 -4.44 -24.58 -6.73
N LYS A 225 -5.49 -24.94 -7.46
CA LYS A 225 -6.80 -25.25 -6.83
C LYS A 225 -6.68 -26.34 -5.76
N GLU A 226 -5.89 -27.37 -6.01
CA GLU A 226 -5.68 -28.48 -5.07
C GLU A 226 -4.99 -27.99 -3.78
N GLU A 227 -3.96 -27.14 -3.90
CA GLU A 227 -3.29 -26.53 -2.73
C GLU A 227 -4.24 -25.65 -1.93
N ILE A 228 -5.08 -24.85 -2.61
CA ILE A 228 -6.12 -24.04 -1.97
C ILE A 228 -7.12 -24.94 -1.24
N ASP A 229 -7.67 -25.96 -1.91
CA ASP A 229 -8.67 -26.86 -1.31
C ASP A 229 -8.14 -27.56 -0.05
N LYS A 230 -6.88 -28.04 -0.08
CA LYS A 230 -6.21 -28.64 1.08
C LYS A 230 -6.05 -27.63 2.23
N THR A 231 -5.59 -26.42 1.91
CA THR A 231 -5.42 -25.33 2.90
C THR A 231 -6.76 -25.01 3.58
N ILE A 232 -7.82 -24.86 2.80
CA ILE A 232 -9.16 -24.58 3.31
C ILE A 232 -9.70 -25.75 4.15
N ALA A 233 -9.40 -27.00 3.77
CA ALA A 233 -9.79 -28.17 4.57
C ALA A 233 -9.15 -28.14 5.97
N VAL A 234 -7.86 -27.83 6.08
CA VAL A 234 -7.14 -27.69 7.37
C VAL A 234 -7.77 -26.58 8.21
N LEU A 235 -8.00 -25.38 7.63
CA LEU A 235 -8.61 -24.26 8.36
C LEU A 235 -10.04 -24.58 8.81
N THR A 236 -10.82 -25.25 7.95
CA THR A 236 -12.20 -25.64 8.24
C THR A 236 -12.24 -26.63 9.41
N GLN A 237 -11.33 -27.59 9.43
CA GLN A 237 -11.23 -28.53 10.55
C GLN A 237 -10.82 -27.79 11.82
N ALA A 238 -9.78 -26.97 11.78
CA ALA A 238 -9.34 -26.18 12.94
C ALA A 238 -10.49 -25.28 13.49
N LYS A 239 -11.29 -24.69 12.61
CA LYS A 239 -12.48 -23.90 13.01
C LYS A 239 -13.53 -24.78 13.71
N LYS A 240 -13.84 -25.96 13.16
CA LYS A 240 -14.79 -26.91 13.77
C LYS A 240 -14.30 -27.38 15.15
N ASP A 241 -13.02 -27.58 15.31
CA ASP A 241 -12.40 -27.98 16.55
C ASP A 241 -12.32 -26.85 17.61
N GLY A 242 -12.75 -25.63 17.25
CA GLY A 242 -12.75 -24.48 18.14
C GLY A 242 -11.36 -23.87 18.38
N GLN A 243 -10.44 -24.04 17.41
CA GLN A 243 -9.07 -23.48 17.50
C GLN A 243 -9.09 -21.96 17.56
N PHE A 244 -9.90 -21.34 16.69
CA PHE A 244 -9.92 -19.90 16.56
C PHE A 244 -10.91 -19.24 17.53
N ARG A 245 -10.43 -18.19 18.22
CA ARG A 245 -11.28 -17.26 18.96
C ARG A 245 -12.00 -16.28 18.02
N ALA A 246 -11.31 -15.86 16.97
CA ALA A 246 -11.83 -14.87 16.02
C ALA A 246 -11.19 -14.99 14.62
N PHE A 247 -11.88 -14.38 13.65
CA PHE A 247 -11.41 -14.12 12.30
C PHE A 247 -11.54 -12.62 12.09
N TRP A 248 -10.42 -11.89 12.06
CA TRP A 248 -10.43 -10.43 11.99
C TRP A 248 -10.25 -9.93 10.55
N LYS A 249 -10.81 -8.76 10.26
CA LYS A 249 -10.71 -8.07 8.95
C LYS A 249 -10.12 -6.68 9.09
N GLU A 250 -10.45 -6.00 10.18
CA GLU A 250 -10.10 -4.61 10.40
C GLU A 250 -8.90 -4.48 11.33
N PHE A 251 -8.07 -3.45 11.07
CA PHE A 251 -6.89 -3.17 11.87
C PHE A 251 -7.19 -3.12 13.39
N ASN A 252 -8.23 -2.38 13.77
CA ASN A 252 -8.59 -2.21 15.18
C ASN A 252 -9.12 -3.49 15.82
N GLU A 253 -9.73 -4.40 15.06
CA GLU A 253 -10.14 -5.71 15.58
C GLU A 253 -8.91 -6.51 16.01
N SER A 254 -7.89 -6.58 15.14
CA SER A 254 -6.63 -7.25 15.44
C SER A 254 -5.96 -6.69 16.71
N VAL A 255 -5.91 -5.35 16.83
CA VAL A 255 -5.34 -4.66 18.01
C VAL A 255 -6.13 -5.00 19.29
N ASN A 256 -7.46 -4.94 19.22
CA ASN A 256 -8.33 -5.16 20.38
C ASN A 256 -8.26 -6.61 20.89
N LEU A 257 -8.28 -7.59 19.99
CA LEU A 257 -8.15 -9.01 20.34
C LEU A 257 -6.85 -9.31 21.09
N MET A 258 -5.74 -8.72 20.65
CA MET A 258 -4.45 -8.90 21.35
C MET A 258 -4.38 -8.11 22.65
N ALA A 259 -4.85 -6.86 22.66
CA ALA A 259 -4.78 -6.00 23.84
C ALA A 259 -5.65 -6.53 24.99
N SER A 260 -6.82 -7.07 24.71
CA SER A 260 -7.71 -7.66 25.71
C SER A 260 -7.19 -8.99 26.28
N GLY A 261 -6.28 -9.68 25.57
CA GLY A 261 -5.80 -11.02 25.93
C GLY A 261 -6.77 -12.14 25.55
N GLU A 262 -7.87 -11.83 24.82
CA GLU A 262 -8.74 -12.88 24.27
C GLU A 262 -8.00 -13.75 23.26
N VAL A 263 -7.01 -13.17 22.57
CA VAL A 263 -6.12 -13.85 21.65
C VAL A 263 -4.70 -13.74 22.15
N VAL A 264 -3.98 -14.84 22.13
CA VAL A 264 -2.58 -14.96 22.55
C VAL A 264 -1.63 -14.98 21.36
N ILE A 265 -2.10 -15.52 20.24
CA ILE A 265 -1.34 -15.68 18.99
C ILE A 265 -2.26 -15.43 17.79
N GLN A 266 -1.80 -14.60 16.85
CA GLN A 266 -2.56 -14.37 15.59
C GLN A 266 -1.64 -13.95 14.45
N SER A 267 -2.05 -14.18 13.19
CA SER A 267 -1.45 -13.45 12.06
C SER A 267 -1.72 -11.96 12.27
N MET A 268 -0.71 -11.12 12.10
CA MET A 268 -0.81 -9.73 12.52
C MET A 268 0.09 -8.82 11.68
N TRP A 269 -0.29 -7.56 11.57
CA TRP A 269 0.53 -6.54 10.92
C TRP A 269 1.41 -5.81 11.94
N SER A 270 2.63 -5.47 11.56
CA SER A 270 3.58 -4.81 12.46
C SER A 270 3.06 -3.50 13.09
N PRO A 271 2.30 -2.63 12.38
CA PRO A 271 1.71 -1.45 13.00
C PRO A 271 0.70 -1.80 14.10
N ALA A 272 -0.03 -2.92 13.98
CA ALA A 272 -0.97 -3.37 14.99
C ALA A 272 -0.24 -3.84 16.26
N VAL A 273 0.91 -4.52 16.13
CA VAL A 273 1.78 -4.85 17.28
C VAL A 273 2.23 -3.56 17.99
N THR A 274 2.64 -2.55 17.24
CA THR A 274 3.01 -1.24 17.80
C THR A 274 1.86 -0.61 18.56
N ALA A 275 0.65 -0.61 18.00
CA ALA A 275 -0.54 -0.06 18.63
C ALA A 275 -0.91 -0.81 19.94
N VAL A 276 -0.72 -2.12 20.01
CA VAL A 276 -0.91 -2.89 21.24
C VAL A 276 0.12 -2.46 22.30
N ARG A 277 1.38 -2.33 21.92
CA ARG A 277 2.45 -1.87 22.83
C ARG A 277 2.22 -0.47 23.38
N GLN A 278 1.70 0.45 22.56
CA GLN A 278 1.34 1.82 22.98
C GLN A 278 0.25 1.84 24.04
N ARG A 279 -0.56 0.77 24.17
CA ARG A 279 -1.54 0.59 25.24
C ARG A 279 -0.94 0.01 26.53
N GLY A 280 0.38 -0.14 26.60
CA GLY A 280 1.09 -0.74 27.73
C GLY A 280 0.98 -2.26 27.81
N VAL A 281 0.54 -2.91 26.73
CA VAL A 281 0.34 -4.38 26.69
C VAL A 281 1.53 -5.03 25.97
N PRO A 282 2.16 -6.07 26.59
CA PRO A 282 3.24 -6.79 25.93
C PRO A 282 2.76 -7.45 24.65
N CYS A 283 3.44 -7.18 23.54
CA CYS A 283 3.18 -7.81 22.26
C CYS A 283 4.47 -7.93 21.46
N VAL A 284 4.73 -9.09 20.89
CA VAL A 284 5.94 -9.35 20.08
C VAL A 284 5.54 -9.69 18.67
N TYR A 285 6.22 -9.06 17.70
CA TYR A 285 6.16 -9.44 16.29
C TYR A 285 7.24 -10.49 16.06
N GLN A 286 6.82 -11.76 15.97
CA GLN A 286 7.71 -12.90 16.22
C GLN A 286 8.49 -13.31 14.97
N PRO A 287 9.82 -13.31 14.98
CA PRO A 287 10.59 -14.01 13.96
C PRO A 287 10.39 -15.53 14.07
N LEU A 288 10.00 -16.16 12.99
CA LEU A 288 9.72 -17.58 12.91
C LEU A 288 10.70 -18.27 11.97
N LYS A 289 10.94 -19.58 12.18
CA LYS A 289 11.94 -20.35 11.40
C LYS A 289 11.61 -20.43 9.89
N GLU A 290 10.34 -20.38 9.54
CA GLU A 290 9.89 -20.38 8.14
C GLU A 290 10.00 -18.99 7.49
N GLY A 291 10.32 -17.94 8.26
CA GLY A 291 10.38 -16.56 7.80
C GLY A 291 9.03 -15.87 7.81
N TYR A 292 8.91 -14.86 6.97
CA TYR A 292 7.81 -13.91 6.92
C TYR A 292 7.09 -13.99 5.59
N ARG A 293 5.81 -13.57 5.57
CA ARG A 293 5.10 -13.28 4.33
C ARG A 293 5.40 -11.82 3.93
N ALA A 294 6.25 -11.63 2.93
CA ALA A 294 6.60 -10.29 2.44
C ALA A 294 5.50 -9.72 1.54
N TRP A 295 5.32 -8.40 1.60
CA TRP A 295 4.46 -7.63 0.71
C TRP A 295 5.08 -6.26 0.42
N ALA A 296 4.59 -5.62 -0.63
CA ALA A 296 5.00 -4.27 -1.00
C ALA A 296 3.87 -3.55 -1.72
N SER A 297 3.85 -2.22 -1.63
CA SER A 297 3.01 -1.37 -2.45
C SER A 297 3.82 -0.29 -3.17
N GLY A 298 3.17 0.35 -4.12
CA GLY A 298 3.78 1.41 -4.90
C GLY A 298 2.76 2.30 -5.61
N LEU A 299 3.21 3.49 -5.99
CA LEU A 299 2.43 4.47 -6.73
C LEU A 299 2.53 4.20 -8.23
N GLY A 300 1.40 3.95 -8.88
CA GLY A 300 1.26 3.76 -10.33
C GLY A 300 0.53 4.92 -11.00
N LEU A 301 0.70 5.02 -12.30
CA LEU A 301 0.06 6.02 -13.14
C LEU A 301 -1.05 5.35 -13.97
N PRO A 302 -2.31 5.83 -13.94
CA PRO A 302 -3.35 5.32 -14.83
C PRO A 302 -3.10 5.73 -16.29
N SER A 303 -3.52 4.88 -17.23
CA SER A 303 -3.20 5.01 -18.66
C SER A 303 -3.78 6.25 -19.34
N HIS A 304 -4.80 6.89 -18.75
CA HIS A 304 -5.41 8.12 -19.27
C HIS A 304 -4.64 9.38 -18.89
N LEU A 305 -3.73 9.30 -17.92
CA LEU A 305 -3.05 10.46 -17.37
C LEU A 305 -2.16 11.13 -18.43
N SER A 306 -2.28 12.44 -18.57
CA SER A 306 -1.55 13.21 -19.57
C SER A 306 -1.40 14.69 -19.18
N GLY A 307 -0.57 15.43 -19.89
CA GLY A 307 -0.38 16.87 -19.72
C GLY A 307 0.00 17.25 -18.27
N LYS A 308 -0.56 18.34 -17.78
CA LYS A 308 -0.25 18.89 -16.44
C LYS A 308 -0.43 17.88 -15.29
N GLN A 309 -1.44 17.00 -15.36
CA GLN A 309 -1.66 15.98 -14.33
C GLN A 309 -0.55 14.93 -14.33
N LEU A 310 -0.07 14.52 -15.50
CA LEU A 310 1.07 13.60 -15.61
C LEU A 310 2.35 14.25 -15.11
N ASP A 311 2.60 15.51 -15.45
CA ASP A 311 3.78 16.24 -14.99
C ASP A 311 3.76 16.41 -13.47
N ALA A 312 2.62 16.78 -12.89
CA ALA A 312 2.44 16.86 -11.44
C ALA A 312 2.62 15.51 -10.74
N ALA A 313 2.14 14.42 -11.35
CA ALA A 313 2.35 13.08 -10.80
C ALA A 313 3.85 12.70 -10.75
N TYR A 314 4.63 13.02 -11.79
CA TYR A 314 6.09 12.83 -11.75
C TYR A 314 6.79 13.73 -10.73
N GLU A 315 6.33 14.98 -10.58
CA GLU A 315 6.86 15.89 -9.58
C GLU A 315 6.59 15.36 -8.17
N PHE A 316 5.37 14.91 -7.90
CA PHE A 316 5.01 14.26 -6.63
C PHE A 316 5.83 13.01 -6.36
N ILE A 317 6.04 12.13 -7.35
CA ILE A 317 6.89 10.93 -7.25
C ILE A 317 8.33 11.30 -6.86
N ASN A 318 8.91 12.30 -7.53
CA ASN A 318 10.27 12.74 -7.23
C ASN A 318 10.39 13.41 -5.86
N TRP A 319 9.36 14.15 -5.44
CA TRP A 319 9.28 14.70 -4.11
C TRP A 319 9.15 13.61 -3.04
N TYR A 320 8.29 12.61 -3.28
CA TYR A 320 8.10 11.45 -2.38
C TYR A 320 9.43 10.74 -2.11
N LEU A 321 10.28 10.58 -3.13
CA LEU A 321 11.61 9.97 -3.00
C LEU A 321 12.68 10.92 -2.42
N SER A 322 12.37 12.17 -2.10
CA SER A 322 13.36 13.12 -1.55
C SER A 322 13.78 12.78 -0.12
N GLY A 323 13.04 11.94 0.57
CA GLY A 323 13.35 11.42 1.90
C GLY A 323 12.57 12.07 3.05
N TRP A 324 11.59 12.94 2.75
CA TRP A 324 10.71 13.46 3.77
C TRP A 324 9.52 12.50 4.04
N ALA A 325 8.94 11.89 3.00
CA ALA A 325 7.78 11.01 3.05
C ALA A 325 8.06 9.65 3.68
#